data_4ebedcdc3dc91d9089d6f364f8c30b3c
#
_entry.id   4ebedcdc3dc91d9089d6f364f8c30b3c
#
_cell.length_a   1.000
_cell.length_b   1.000
_cell.length_c   1.000
_cell.angle_alpha   90.00
_cell.angle_beta   90.00
_cell.angle_gamma   90.00
#
_symmetry.space_group_name_H-M   'P 1'
#
loop_
_entity.id
_entity.type
_entity.pdbx_description
1 polymer ?
#
loop_
_entity_poly.entity_id
_entity_poly.type
_entity_poly.pdbx_seq_one_letter_code
_entity_poly.pdbx_strand_id
1 'polypeptide(L)'
;MADPKSGNKPQKLKARLPRGLADRGPAEIAATRQMVEAIRTVFERYGFEPVETPAIEYTDALGKFLPDQDRPNEGVFSFQDDDEQWLSLRYDLTAPLARYVAERIGTEHLVLPYRSYRYGWVFRNEKPGPGRFRQFMQFDADTVGAPTMAADAEMCMLAADTMEALGIPRGSYVVKVNNRKVLDSVMDAVQIPAEKHLITMRAIDKLDRLGIHGVRMLLGKGRKDDSGDFTKGAELNETQIESIVAAITGKGGAADTASNSGDQELAEIAALVRAAGYDDRVRIDKTVVRGLEYYTGPVYEVELLIETKDDKGRPVRFGSVGGGGRYDGLVSRFRGEPVPATGFSIGVSRLQAALTALGKLGSKPEPGPVVVTVFDKDRVADYQKMVASLRA
;
A
#
# COMPACT_ATOMS: atom_id res chain seq x y z
N MET A 1 8.67 21.90 -63.06
CA MET A 1 7.87 22.78 -62.19
C MET A 1 7.20 21.89 -61.17
N ALA A 2 7.72 21.86 -59.92
CA ALA A 2 7.18 21.09 -58.82
C ALA A 2 6.13 21.93 -58.08
N ASP A 3 4.99 21.34 -57.82
CA ASP A 3 3.83 21.98 -57.20
C ASP A 3 4.05 22.14 -55.67
N PRO A 4 4.07 23.38 -55.12
CA PRO A 4 4.31 23.63 -53.68
C PRO A 4 3.00 23.81 -52.95
N LYS A 5 2.22 22.76 -52.70
CA LYS A 5 1.05 22.81 -51.81
C LYS A 5 0.80 21.46 -51.11
N SER A 6 1.68 21.04 -50.22
CA SER A 6 1.26 20.18 -49.10
C SER A 6 1.44 20.95 -47.76
N GLY A 7 0.55 21.88 -47.52
CA GLY A 7 0.43 22.53 -46.24
C GLY A 7 0.04 21.48 -45.19
N ASN A 8 0.99 21.08 -44.37
CA ASN A 8 0.78 20.20 -43.21
C ASN A 8 -0.24 20.87 -42.26
N LYS A 9 -1.53 20.51 -42.37
CA LYS A 9 -2.53 20.99 -41.40
C LYS A 9 -2.05 20.59 -39.99
N PRO A 10 -1.99 21.51 -39.04
CA PRO A 10 -1.56 21.17 -37.68
C PRO A 10 -2.44 20.06 -37.17
N GLN A 11 -1.82 18.92 -36.84
CA GLN A 11 -2.50 17.74 -36.31
C GLN A 11 -3.10 18.12 -34.96
N LYS A 12 -4.42 18.11 -34.83
CA LYS A 12 -5.10 18.40 -33.55
C LYS A 12 -4.64 17.40 -32.50
N LEU A 13 -4.15 17.91 -31.39
CA LEU A 13 -3.83 17.11 -30.21
C LEU A 13 -5.09 16.38 -29.71
N LYS A 14 -4.98 15.09 -29.46
CA LYS A 14 -6.06 14.32 -28.85
C LYS A 14 -6.05 14.55 -27.33
N ALA A 15 -7.17 14.97 -26.79
CA ALA A 15 -7.39 14.99 -25.33
C ALA A 15 -7.48 13.55 -24.84
N ARG A 16 -6.43 13.07 -24.15
CA ARG A 16 -6.35 11.70 -23.62
C ARG A 16 -5.55 11.66 -22.34
N LEU A 17 -5.95 10.78 -21.42
CA LEU A 17 -5.20 10.50 -20.21
C LEU A 17 -4.04 9.54 -20.51
N PRO A 18 -2.92 9.66 -19.79
CA PRO A 18 -1.91 8.62 -19.75
C PRO A 18 -2.50 7.32 -19.18
N ARG A 19 -2.01 6.18 -19.70
CA ARG A 19 -2.54 4.87 -19.33
C ARG A 19 -2.37 4.62 -17.82
N GLY A 20 -3.46 4.23 -17.14
CA GLY A 20 -3.46 3.90 -15.70
C GLY A 20 -3.55 5.11 -14.77
N LEU A 21 -3.76 6.31 -15.32
CA LEU A 21 -4.13 7.51 -14.58
C LEU A 21 -5.61 7.82 -14.78
N ALA A 22 -6.22 8.55 -13.87
CA ALA A 22 -7.63 8.92 -13.91
C ALA A 22 -7.84 10.35 -13.39
N ASP A 23 -8.78 11.08 -14.02
CA ASP A 23 -9.35 12.29 -13.45
C ASP A 23 -10.35 11.93 -12.34
N ARG A 24 -10.52 12.83 -11.39
CA ARG A 24 -11.41 12.64 -10.25
C ARG A 24 -12.44 13.77 -10.19
N GLY A 25 -13.70 13.40 -10.02
CA GLY A 25 -14.80 14.33 -9.90
C GLY A 25 -15.07 14.81 -8.47
N PRO A 26 -15.96 15.82 -8.30
CA PRO A 26 -16.24 16.43 -6.99
C PRO A 26 -16.67 15.42 -5.92
N ALA A 27 -17.57 14.49 -6.23
CA ALA A 27 -18.07 13.49 -5.30
C ALA A 27 -16.95 12.56 -4.79
N GLU A 28 -16.06 12.14 -5.68
CA GLU A 28 -14.92 11.29 -5.34
C GLU A 28 -13.90 12.04 -4.45
N ILE A 29 -13.67 13.33 -4.75
CA ILE A 29 -12.79 14.18 -3.95
C ILE A 29 -13.37 14.41 -2.55
N ALA A 30 -14.66 14.72 -2.44
CA ALA A 30 -15.35 14.90 -1.16
C ALA A 30 -15.28 13.63 -0.29
N ALA A 31 -15.56 12.47 -0.88
CA ALA A 31 -15.46 11.18 -0.20
C ALA A 31 -14.04 10.89 0.30
N THR A 32 -13.02 11.18 -0.51
CA THR A 32 -11.62 11.04 -0.08
C THR A 32 -11.28 11.94 1.11
N ARG A 33 -11.71 13.21 1.07
CA ARG A 33 -11.47 14.16 2.18
C ARG A 33 -12.10 13.67 3.47
N GLN A 34 -13.33 13.16 3.41
CA GLN A 34 -14.01 12.60 4.57
C GLN A 34 -13.26 11.40 5.14
N MET A 35 -12.77 10.48 4.29
CA MET A 35 -11.97 9.34 4.73
C MET A 35 -10.65 9.77 5.36
N VAL A 36 -9.92 10.68 4.70
CA VAL A 36 -8.63 11.19 5.21
C VAL A 36 -8.81 11.82 6.58
N GLU A 37 -9.88 12.59 6.80
CA GLU A 37 -10.17 13.23 8.08
C GLU A 37 -10.50 12.22 9.18
N ALA A 38 -11.27 11.17 8.86
CA ALA A 38 -11.58 10.10 9.80
C ALA A 38 -10.31 9.32 10.21
N ILE A 39 -9.44 8.98 9.24
CA ILE A 39 -8.17 8.30 9.49
C ILE A 39 -7.24 9.19 10.34
N ARG A 40 -7.09 10.47 9.97
CA ARG A 40 -6.28 11.45 10.71
C ARG A 40 -6.67 11.50 12.18
N THR A 41 -7.96 11.61 12.45
CA THR A 41 -8.50 11.69 13.82
C THR A 41 -8.12 10.46 14.65
N VAL A 42 -8.13 9.26 14.06
CA VAL A 42 -7.68 8.04 14.76
C VAL A 42 -6.18 8.09 15.00
N PHE A 43 -5.38 8.42 13.98
CA PHE A 43 -3.91 8.39 14.10
C PHE A 43 -3.40 9.41 15.13
N GLU A 44 -3.97 10.62 15.15
CA GLU A 44 -3.64 11.63 16.16
C GLU A 44 -4.02 11.19 17.59
N ARG A 45 -5.12 10.44 17.76
CA ARG A 45 -5.51 9.84 19.04
C ARG A 45 -4.48 8.84 19.56
N TYR A 46 -3.79 8.15 18.66
CA TYR A 46 -2.67 7.26 18.97
C TYR A 46 -1.34 8.02 19.17
N GLY A 47 -1.33 9.35 19.07
CA GLY A 47 -0.15 10.19 19.29
C GLY A 47 0.80 10.25 18.09
N PHE A 48 0.31 10.00 16.88
CA PHE A 48 1.08 10.23 15.66
C PHE A 48 0.98 11.70 15.24
N GLU A 49 2.08 12.29 14.79
CA GLU A 49 2.13 13.65 14.26
C GLU A 49 2.27 13.68 12.74
N PRO A 50 1.79 14.73 12.06
CA PRO A 50 1.87 14.81 10.61
C PRO A 50 3.29 15.09 10.13
N VAL A 51 3.68 14.46 9.02
CA VAL A 51 4.87 14.78 8.25
C VAL A 51 4.60 14.70 6.75
N GLU A 52 5.13 15.62 5.98
CA GLU A 52 5.10 15.56 4.52
C GLU A 52 6.50 15.39 3.95
N THR A 53 6.62 14.53 2.96
CA THR A 53 7.84 14.33 2.19
C THR A 53 7.57 14.63 0.72
N PRO A 54 8.60 15.04 -0.06
CA PRO A 54 8.44 15.30 -1.48
C PRO A 54 7.86 14.10 -2.24
N ALA A 55 7.15 14.38 -3.34
CA ALA A 55 6.67 13.34 -4.24
C ALA A 55 7.78 12.78 -5.15
N ILE A 56 8.89 13.48 -5.23
CA ILE A 56 10.07 13.12 -6.01
C ILE A 56 11.23 12.94 -5.04
N GLU A 57 11.96 11.85 -5.19
CA GLU A 57 13.14 11.51 -4.41
C GLU A 57 14.27 11.10 -5.36
N TYR A 58 15.52 11.16 -4.90
CA TYR A 58 16.60 10.49 -5.60
C TYR A 58 16.31 9.00 -5.71
N THR A 59 16.58 8.42 -6.88
CA THR A 59 16.23 7.01 -7.14
C THR A 59 16.93 6.05 -6.20
N ASP A 60 18.17 6.35 -5.81
CA ASP A 60 18.95 5.56 -4.84
C ASP A 60 18.36 5.63 -3.42
N ALA A 61 17.74 6.76 -3.05
CA ALA A 61 17.07 6.91 -1.76
C ALA A 61 15.84 5.99 -1.64
N LEU A 62 15.15 5.70 -2.74
CA LEU A 62 14.03 4.75 -2.77
C LEU A 62 14.47 3.28 -2.67
N GLY A 63 15.74 2.99 -2.87
CA GLY A 63 16.33 1.66 -2.70
C GLY A 63 16.46 0.86 -3.97
N LYS A 64 16.07 -0.41 -3.94
CA LYS A 64 16.27 -1.43 -4.96
C LYS A 64 15.68 -1.16 -6.35
N PHE A 65 14.96 -0.07 -6.51
CA PHE A 65 14.37 0.35 -7.79
C PHE A 65 15.28 1.29 -8.57
N LEU A 66 16.59 1.12 -8.43
CA LEU A 66 17.53 1.74 -9.36
C LEU A 66 17.13 1.34 -10.78
N PRO A 67 17.09 2.29 -11.73
CA PRO A 67 16.87 1.94 -13.12
C PRO A 67 17.93 0.93 -13.53
N ASP A 68 17.52 -0.27 -13.87
CA ASP A 68 18.39 -1.21 -14.55
C ASP A 68 18.71 -0.62 -15.93
N GLN A 69 19.94 -0.71 -16.38
CA GLN A 69 20.35 -0.22 -17.71
C GLN A 69 19.48 -0.84 -18.81
N ASP A 70 19.04 -2.09 -18.60
CA ASP A 70 18.17 -2.81 -19.55
C ASP A 70 16.68 -2.51 -19.35
N ARG A 71 16.25 -2.03 -18.16
CA ARG A 71 14.84 -1.76 -17.81
C ARG A 71 14.70 -0.55 -16.87
N PRO A 72 15.04 0.65 -17.35
CA PRO A 72 15.20 1.83 -16.50
C PRO A 72 13.93 2.28 -15.75
N ASN A 73 12.74 1.77 -16.08
CA ASN A 73 11.46 2.16 -15.48
C ASN A 73 10.64 0.96 -14.97
N GLU A 74 11.26 -0.18 -14.67
CA GLU A 74 10.51 -1.32 -14.15
C GLU A 74 10.01 -1.04 -12.73
N GLY A 75 8.68 -0.92 -12.59
CA GLY A 75 8.01 -0.68 -11.32
C GLY A 75 8.00 0.78 -10.81
N VAL A 76 8.85 1.65 -11.34
CA VAL A 76 9.03 3.04 -10.90
C VAL A 76 8.98 4.00 -12.09
N PHE A 77 8.47 5.23 -11.88
CA PHE A 77 8.61 6.32 -12.85
C PHE A 77 9.87 7.10 -12.51
N SER A 78 10.89 7.00 -13.35
CA SER A 78 12.18 7.65 -13.17
C SER A 78 12.56 8.52 -14.37
N PHE A 79 13.32 9.59 -14.10
CA PHE A 79 13.82 10.54 -15.09
C PHE A 79 15.11 11.17 -14.55
N GLN A 80 15.87 11.81 -15.41
CA GLN A 80 17.05 12.59 -14.99
C GLN A 80 16.68 14.07 -14.88
N ASP A 81 17.29 14.76 -13.93
CA ASP A 81 17.26 16.22 -13.82
C ASP A 81 18.37 16.87 -14.69
N ASP A 82 18.47 18.19 -14.59
CA ASP A 82 19.46 18.97 -15.36
C ASP A 82 20.92 18.68 -14.95
N ASP A 83 21.12 18.09 -13.76
CA ASP A 83 22.43 17.69 -13.23
C ASP A 83 22.73 16.19 -13.50
N GLU A 84 21.95 15.56 -14.38
CA GLU A 84 22.04 14.14 -14.75
C GLU A 84 21.82 13.17 -13.57
N GLN A 85 21.19 13.64 -12.48
CA GLN A 85 20.85 12.80 -11.35
C GLN A 85 19.53 12.05 -11.61
N TRP A 86 19.49 10.78 -11.22
CA TRP A 86 18.28 9.99 -11.34
C TRP A 86 17.28 10.31 -10.22
N LEU A 87 16.14 10.84 -10.63
CA LEU A 87 14.99 11.12 -9.78
C LEU A 87 13.86 10.14 -10.07
N SER A 88 13.04 9.85 -9.06
CA SER A 88 11.88 8.97 -9.19
C SER A 88 10.68 9.54 -8.49
N LEU A 89 9.49 9.30 -9.04
CA LEU A 89 8.24 9.47 -8.31
C LEU A 89 8.16 8.40 -7.22
N ARG A 90 7.84 8.80 -5.99
CA ARG A 90 7.71 7.88 -4.85
C ARG A 90 6.68 6.79 -5.12
N TYR A 91 7.03 5.53 -4.87
CA TYR A 91 6.15 4.37 -5.06
C TYR A 91 5.43 3.95 -3.77
N ASP A 92 5.86 4.45 -2.62
CA ASP A 92 5.25 4.37 -1.30
C ASP A 92 5.57 5.64 -0.48
N LEU A 93 5.10 5.70 0.76
CA LEU A 93 5.39 6.81 1.67
C LEU A 93 6.44 6.44 2.72
N THR A 94 6.83 5.17 2.82
CA THR A 94 7.74 4.65 3.85
C THR A 94 9.22 4.90 3.50
N ALA A 95 9.63 4.69 2.24
CA ALA A 95 11.00 4.95 1.81
C ALA A 95 11.39 6.44 1.94
N PRO A 96 10.54 7.41 1.53
CA PRO A 96 10.79 8.83 1.82
C PRO A 96 10.88 9.16 3.30
N LEU A 97 10.04 8.50 4.16
CA LEU A 97 10.15 8.68 5.60
C LEU A 97 11.50 8.19 6.14
N ALA A 98 11.97 7.04 5.67
CA ALA A 98 13.25 6.50 6.12
C ALA A 98 14.42 7.47 5.84
N ARG A 99 14.44 8.13 4.68
CA ARG A 99 15.40 9.20 4.37
C ARG A 99 15.21 10.40 5.31
N TYR A 100 13.96 10.87 5.48
CA TYR A 100 13.62 12.00 6.35
C TYR A 100 14.11 11.78 7.78
N VAL A 101 13.85 10.60 8.33
CA VAL A 101 14.26 10.22 9.69
C VAL A 101 15.78 10.10 9.78
N ALA A 102 16.43 9.43 8.80
CA ALA A 102 17.88 9.24 8.79
C ALA A 102 18.65 10.56 8.78
N GLU A 103 18.13 11.58 8.09
CA GLU A 103 18.70 12.93 8.04
C GLU A 103 18.61 13.63 9.41
N ARG A 104 17.60 13.32 10.22
CA ARG A 104 17.25 14.08 11.44
C ARG A 104 17.50 13.37 12.76
N ILE A 105 17.73 12.06 12.78
CA ILE A 105 18.09 11.34 14.02
C ILE A 105 19.32 11.98 14.67
N GLY A 106 19.20 12.29 15.95
CA GLY A 106 20.26 12.92 16.73
C GLY A 106 20.30 14.45 16.63
N THR A 107 19.33 15.05 15.91
CA THR A 107 19.10 16.50 15.94
C THR A 107 18.05 16.83 17.02
N GLU A 108 17.96 18.11 17.39
CA GLU A 108 16.94 18.58 18.35
C GLU A 108 15.49 18.41 17.87
N HIS A 109 15.30 18.12 16.57
CA HIS A 109 14.01 18.08 15.92
C HIS A 109 13.42 16.67 15.76
N LEU A 110 14.13 15.60 16.17
CA LEU A 110 13.63 14.23 16.06
C LEU A 110 14.08 13.38 17.24
N VAL A 111 13.12 13.09 18.14
CA VAL A 111 13.31 12.22 19.30
C VAL A 111 12.74 10.84 19.00
N LEU A 112 13.46 9.78 19.38
CA LEU A 112 12.99 8.40 19.28
C LEU A 112 12.28 7.96 20.59
N PRO A 113 11.20 7.16 20.49
CA PRO A 113 10.58 6.68 19.26
C PRO A 113 9.84 7.80 18.52
N TYR A 114 10.11 7.95 17.23
CA TYR A 114 9.43 8.91 16.37
C TYR A 114 8.17 8.30 15.78
N ARG A 115 7.03 8.96 16.00
CA ARG A 115 5.70 8.48 15.60
C ARG A 115 5.08 9.49 14.65
N SER A 116 4.93 9.12 13.40
CA SER A 116 4.42 10.05 12.41
C SER A 116 3.45 9.40 11.43
N TYR A 117 2.50 10.21 10.94
CA TYR A 117 1.64 9.82 9.85
C TYR A 117 1.82 10.74 8.65
N ARG A 118 1.47 10.25 7.49
CA ARG A 118 1.44 10.99 6.24
C ARG A 118 0.48 10.37 5.26
N TYR A 119 -0.04 11.18 4.35
CA TYR A 119 -0.87 10.70 3.26
C TYR A 119 -0.49 11.41 1.96
N GLY A 120 -0.75 10.78 0.84
CA GLY A 120 -0.47 11.38 -0.45
C GLY A 120 -0.50 10.37 -1.59
N TRP A 121 -0.25 10.93 -2.76
CA TRP A 121 -0.17 10.16 -3.99
C TRP A 121 1.14 9.40 -4.06
N VAL A 122 1.02 8.13 -4.47
CA VAL A 122 2.16 7.27 -4.81
C VAL A 122 1.99 6.75 -6.23
N PHE A 123 3.10 6.40 -6.85
CA PHE A 123 3.15 6.13 -8.29
C PHE A 123 3.84 4.79 -8.54
N ARG A 124 3.19 3.91 -9.31
CA ARG A 124 3.76 2.60 -9.65
C ARG A 124 3.67 2.38 -11.14
N ASN A 125 4.81 2.16 -11.80
CA ASN A 125 4.88 1.89 -13.22
C ASN A 125 4.59 0.41 -13.53
N GLU A 126 3.47 -0.10 -13.01
CA GLU A 126 3.00 -1.46 -13.23
C GLU A 126 1.98 -1.53 -14.37
N LYS A 127 1.71 -2.75 -14.86
CA LYS A 127 0.64 -2.99 -15.83
C LYS A 127 -0.71 -2.66 -15.16
N PRO A 128 -1.46 -1.65 -15.62
CA PRO A 128 -2.74 -1.29 -15.00
C PRO A 128 -3.80 -2.36 -15.26
N GLY A 129 -4.75 -2.47 -14.34
CA GLY A 129 -5.86 -3.41 -14.41
C GLY A 129 -7.04 -2.93 -13.57
N PRO A 130 -8.15 -3.69 -13.51
CA PRO A 130 -9.29 -3.35 -12.68
C PRO A 130 -8.86 -3.11 -11.21
N GLY A 131 -9.14 -1.91 -10.66
CA GLY A 131 -8.73 -1.52 -9.31
C GLY A 131 -7.22 -1.32 -9.09
N ARG A 132 -6.40 -1.37 -10.15
CA ARG A 132 -4.96 -1.11 -10.11
C ARG A 132 -4.62 0.10 -10.96
N PHE A 133 -4.46 1.21 -10.31
CA PHE A 133 -4.04 2.47 -10.90
C PHE A 133 -2.52 2.63 -10.77
N ARG A 134 -1.93 3.42 -11.67
CA ARG A 134 -0.52 3.82 -11.59
C ARG A 134 -0.29 5.00 -10.64
N GLN A 135 -1.35 5.70 -10.29
CA GLN A 135 -1.39 6.75 -9.26
C GLN A 135 -2.53 6.43 -8.30
N PHE A 136 -2.24 6.31 -7.02
CA PHE A 136 -3.23 6.06 -5.98
C PHE A 136 -2.80 6.68 -4.66
N MET A 137 -3.74 6.91 -3.78
CA MET A 137 -3.47 7.55 -2.48
C MET A 137 -3.24 6.49 -1.40
N GLN A 138 -2.18 6.67 -0.62
CA GLN A 138 -1.92 5.96 0.62
C GLN A 138 -2.04 6.89 1.82
N PHE A 139 -2.31 6.30 2.99
CA PHE A 139 -2.26 6.94 4.30
C PHE A 139 -1.50 6.01 5.25
N ASP A 140 -0.35 6.45 5.69
CA ASP A 140 0.61 5.62 6.43
C ASP A 140 0.85 6.19 7.82
N ALA A 141 1.00 5.30 8.83
CA ALA A 141 1.50 5.61 10.16
C ALA A 141 2.71 4.72 10.45
N ASP A 142 3.76 5.30 11.01
CA ASP A 142 4.99 4.57 11.34
C ASP A 142 5.53 5.00 12.69
N THR A 143 6.04 4.03 13.46
CA THR A 143 6.81 4.21 14.67
C THR A 143 8.25 3.78 14.41
N VAL A 144 9.18 4.72 14.49
CA VAL A 144 10.61 4.49 14.27
C VAL A 144 11.35 4.60 15.60
N GLY A 145 12.24 3.66 15.88
CA GLY A 145 13.02 3.63 17.13
C GLY A 145 12.38 2.79 18.25
N ALA A 146 11.36 1.98 17.96
CA ALA A 146 10.72 1.09 18.95
C ALA A 146 11.02 -0.38 18.66
N PRO A 147 11.87 -1.05 19.45
CA PRO A 147 12.28 -2.43 19.20
C PRO A 147 11.27 -3.48 19.70
N THR A 148 10.30 -3.12 20.53
CA THR A 148 9.38 -4.05 21.19
C THR A 148 8.19 -4.41 20.30
N MET A 149 7.64 -5.62 20.48
CA MET A 149 6.43 -6.09 19.80
C MET A 149 5.17 -5.32 20.22
N ALA A 150 5.24 -4.51 21.28
CA ALA A 150 4.16 -3.61 21.65
C ALA A 150 3.85 -2.58 20.53
N ALA A 151 4.87 -2.08 19.85
CA ALA A 151 4.67 -1.19 18.70
C ALA A 151 3.95 -1.89 17.55
N ASP A 152 4.26 -3.18 17.31
CA ASP A 152 3.63 -3.99 16.27
C ASP A 152 2.17 -4.34 16.62
N ALA A 153 1.90 -4.69 17.88
CA ALA A 153 0.54 -4.91 18.37
C ALA A 153 -0.31 -3.63 18.25
N GLU A 154 0.27 -2.47 18.56
CA GLU A 154 -0.40 -1.18 18.43
C GLU A 154 -0.76 -0.87 16.96
N MET A 155 0.10 -1.18 15.98
CA MET A 155 -0.24 -1.04 14.56
C MET A 155 -1.47 -1.87 14.17
N CYS A 156 -1.61 -3.06 14.74
CA CYS A 156 -2.79 -3.90 14.51
C CYS A 156 -4.06 -3.28 15.12
N MET A 157 -3.97 -2.71 16.33
CA MET A 157 -5.07 -2.01 17.00
C MET A 157 -5.45 -0.73 16.26
N LEU A 158 -4.47 0.06 15.85
CA LEU A 158 -4.64 1.25 15.01
C LEU A 158 -5.41 0.93 13.71
N ALA A 159 -5.02 -0.16 13.05
CA ALA A 159 -5.68 -0.62 11.85
C ALA A 159 -7.16 -0.97 12.10
N ALA A 160 -7.46 -1.69 13.19
CA ALA A 160 -8.81 -2.07 13.57
C ALA A 160 -9.68 -0.84 13.88
N ASP A 161 -9.20 0.07 14.72
CA ASP A 161 -9.92 1.30 15.08
C ASP A 161 -10.18 2.19 13.87
N THR A 162 -9.25 2.20 12.91
CA THR A 162 -9.41 2.96 11.67
C THR A 162 -10.53 2.37 10.80
N MET A 163 -10.65 1.05 10.71
CA MET A 163 -11.76 0.42 9.97
C MET A 163 -13.11 0.79 10.62
N GLU A 164 -13.20 0.74 11.95
CA GLU A 164 -14.43 1.11 12.67
C GLU A 164 -14.76 2.60 12.50
N ALA A 165 -13.78 3.49 12.56
CA ALA A 165 -13.97 4.93 12.31
C ALA A 165 -14.45 5.25 10.89
N LEU A 166 -14.10 4.42 9.92
CA LEU A 166 -14.58 4.50 8.54
C LEU A 166 -15.96 3.84 8.33
N GLY A 167 -16.62 3.41 9.41
CA GLY A 167 -17.95 2.81 9.37
C GLY A 167 -17.98 1.35 8.93
N ILE A 168 -16.85 0.64 8.97
CA ILE A 168 -16.77 -0.79 8.71
C ILE A 168 -16.97 -1.51 10.05
N PRO A 169 -18.10 -2.23 10.26
CA PRO A 169 -18.38 -2.82 11.55
C PRO A 169 -17.50 -4.04 11.84
N ARG A 170 -17.36 -4.36 13.12
CA ARG A 170 -16.73 -5.60 13.58
C ARG A 170 -17.33 -6.80 12.90
N GLY A 171 -16.50 -7.79 12.59
CA GLY A 171 -16.92 -8.98 11.83
C GLY A 171 -16.99 -8.77 10.31
N SER A 172 -16.88 -7.53 9.82
CA SER A 172 -16.82 -7.22 8.39
C SER A 172 -15.39 -7.01 7.87
N TYR A 173 -14.40 -7.07 8.74
CA TYR A 173 -12.98 -7.01 8.43
C TYR A 173 -12.19 -7.86 9.42
N VAL A 174 -10.97 -8.14 9.08
CA VAL A 174 -9.99 -8.79 9.97
C VAL A 174 -8.61 -8.20 9.72
N VAL A 175 -7.88 -7.96 10.80
CA VAL A 175 -6.44 -7.65 10.76
C VAL A 175 -5.69 -8.97 10.94
N LYS A 176 -5.05 -9.43 9.88
CA LYS A 176 -4.26 -10.65 9.88
C LYS A 176 -2.81 -10.32 10.16
N VAL A 177 -2.15 -11.14 10.96
CA VAL A 177 -0.75 -10.95 11.36
C VAL A 177 0.02 -12.24 11.10
N ASN A 178 1.17 -12.09 10.47
CA ASN A 178 2.17 -13.14 10.34
C ASN A 178 3.56 -12.56 10.65
N ASN A 179 4.58 -13.38 10.56
CA ASN A 179 5.95 -12.96 10.75
C ASN A 179 6.85 -13.54 9.65
N ARG A 180 7.62 -12.68 9.00
CA ARG A 180 8.54 -13.10 7.95
C ARG A 180 9.53 -14.14 8.42
N LYS A 181 10.02 -14.05 9.68
CA LYS A 181 10.98 -14.98 10.27
C LYS A 181 10.46 -16.42 10.33
N VAL A 182 9.13 -16.62 10.41
CA VAL A 182 8.54 -17.97 10.36
C VAL A 182 8.82 -18.61 9.02
N LEU A 183 8.61 -17.90 7.93
CA LEU A 183 8.85 -18.42 6.59
C LEU A 183 10.34 -18.53 6.25
N ASP A 184 11.15 -17.56 6.70
CA ASP A 184 12.61 -17.62 6.56
C ASP A 184 13.14 -18.90 7.27
N SER A 185 12.66 -19.21 8.49
CA SER A 185 13.03 -20.44 9.21
C SER A 185 12.64 -21.72 8.47
N VAL A 186 11.49 -21.73 7.78
CA VAL A 186 11.10 -22.88 6.95
C VAL A 186 12.03 -23.02 5.75
N MET A 187 12.36 -21.93 5.08
CA MET A 187 13.28 -21.94 3.93
C MET A 187 14.67 -22.44 4.34
N ASP A 188 15.18 -22.00 5.49
CA ASP A 188 16.47 -22.43 6.04
C ASP A 188 16.43 -23.94 6.40
N ALA A 189 15.36 -24.40 7.06
CA ALA A 189 15.22 -25.80 7.47
C ALA A 189 15.21 -26.76 6.28
N VAL A 190 14.67 -26.34 5.13
CA VAL A 190 14.69 -27.15 3.89
C VAL A 190 15.83 -26.77 2.95
N GLN A 191 16.82 -26.03 3.47
CA GLN A 191 18.05 -25.68 2.78
C GLN A 191 17.81 -25.00 1.41
N ILE A 192 16.88 -24.04 1.36
CA ILE A 192 16.73 -23.18 0.20
C ILE A 192 17.88 -22.15 0.22
N PRO A 193 18.69 -22.06 -0.85
CA PRO A 193 19.79 -21.10 -0.90
C PRO A 193 19.28 -19.65 -0.74
N ALA A 194 20.04 -18.81 -0.03
CA ALA A 194 19.65 -17.44 0.30
C ALA A 194 19.30 -16.59 -0.95
N GLU A 195 20.01 -16.82 -2.06
CA GLU A 195 19.75 -16.17 -3.35
C GLU A 195 18.36 -16.52 -3.94
N LYS A 196 17.74 -17.61 -3.48
CA LYS A 196 16.39 -18.03 -3.90
C LYS A 196 15.29 -17.56 -2.95
N HIS A 197 15.62 -17.06 -1.76
CA HIS A 197 14.62 -16.62 -0.78
C HIS A 197 13.70 -15.55 -1.36
N LEU A 198 14.27 -14.54 -2.04
CA LEU A 198 13.50 -13.45 -2.62
C LEU A 198 12.50 -13.92 -3.69
N ILE A 199 12.94 -14.75 -4.62
CA ILE A 199 12.05 -15.24 -5.68
C ILE A 199 10.97 -16.18 -5.10
N THR A 200 11.30 -16.94 -4.06
CA THR A 200 10.36 -17.78 -3.30
C THR A 200 9.28 -16.93 -2.64
N MET A 201 9.67 -15.87 -1.94
CA MET A 201 8.74 -14.92 -1.31
C MET A 201 7.82 -14.25 -2.34
N ARG A 202 8.39 -13.81 -3.47
CA ARG A 202 7.61 -13.23 -4.57
C ARG A 202 6.62 -14.21 -5.21
N ALA A 203 6.92 -15.50 -5.19
CA ALA A 203 6.00 -16.54 -5.66
C ALA A 203 4.82 -16.68 -4.68
N ILE A 204 5.10 -16.72 -3.37
CA ILE A 204 4.10 -16.88 -2.31
C ILE A 204 3.17 -15.67 -2.23
N ASP A 205 3.67 -14.45 -2.40
CA ASP A 205 2.88 -13.19 -2.42
C ASP A 205 1.75 -13.21 -3.49
N LYS A 206 1.85 -14.09 -4.45
CA LYS A 206 0.82 -14.25 -5.48
C LYS A 206 -0.26 -15.27 -5.12
N LEU A 207 -0.27 -15.80 -3.89
CA LEU A 207 -1.18 -16.86 -3.43
C LEU A 207 -2.65 -16.46 -3.63
N ASP A 208 -3.04 -15.27 -3.20
CA ASP A 208 -4.43 -14.79 -3.31
C ASP A 208 -4.93 -14.71 -4.76
N ARG A 209 -4.00 -14.42 -5.69
CA ARG A 209 -4.33 -14.25 -7.10
C ARG A 209 -4.27 -15.55 -7.90
N LEU A 210 -3.28 -16.40 -7.61
CA LEU A 210 -2.96 -17.56 -8.43
C LEU A 210 -3.37 -18.87 -7.78
N GLY A 211 -3.77 -18.85 -6.51
CA GLY A 211 -4.03 -20.04 -5.71
C GLY A 211 -2.77 -20.89 -5.52
N ILE A 212 -2.92 -21.96 -4.74
CA ILE A 212 -1.81 -22.90 -4.44
C ILE A 212 -1.17 -23.48 -5.70
N HIS A 213 -1.98 -23.84 -6.69
CA HIS A 213 -1.45 -24.41 -7.93
C HIS A 213 -0.51 -23.44 -8.67
N GLY A 214 -0.93 -22.18 -8.82
CA GLY A 214 -0.09 -21.17 -9.48
C GLY A 214 1.18 -20.83 -8.70
N VAL A 215 1.10 -20.84 -7.35
CA VAL A 215 2.28 -20.68 -6.48
C VAL A 215 3.24 -21.85 -6.65
N ARG A 216 2.77 -23.10 -6.65
CA ARG A 216 3.62 -24.29 -6.89
C ARG A 216 4.39 -24.21 -8.21
N MET A 217 3.74 -23.75 -9.27
CA MET A 217 4.41 -23.54 -10.56
C MET A 217 5.55 -22.51 -10.46
N LEU A 218 5.32 -21.40 -9.74
CA LEU A 218 6.32 -20.34 -9.55
C LEU A 218 7.43 -20.74 -8.57
N LEU A 219 7.15 -21.60 -7.59
CA LEU A 219 8.18 -22.19 -6.74
C LEU A 219 9.05 -23.19 -7.53
N GLY A 220 8.49 -23.87 -8.52
CA GLY A 220 9.19 -24.77 -9.44
C GLY A 220 9.80 -24.02 -10.63
N LYS A 221 9.50 -24.51 -11.85
CA LYS A 221 10.11 -24.02 -13.11
C LYS A 221 9.57 -22.67 -13.58
N GLY A 222 8.42 -22.22 -13.07
CA GLY A 222 7.72 -21.02 -13.53
C GLY A 222 6.42 -21.32 -14.26
N ARG A 223 5.75 -20.26 -14.76
CA ARG A 223 4.48 -20.39 -15.48
C ARG A 223 4.34 -19.37 -16.62
N LYS A 224 3.54 -19.73 -17.62
CA LYS A 224 3.01 -18.75 -18.59
C LYS A 224 1.70 -18.16 -18.03
N ASP A 225 1.51 -16.87 -18.21
CA ASP A 225 0.22 -16.22 -17.93
C ASP A 225 -0.71 -16.31 -19.15
N ASP A 226 -1.94 -15.77 -18.99
CA ASP A 226 -2.97 -15.81 -20.05
C ASP A 226 -2.59 -14.96 -21.28
N SER A 227 -1.60 -14.07 -21.16
CA SER A 227 -1.04 -13.30 -22.29
C SER A 227 0.09 -14.02 -23.02
N GLY A 228 0.53 -15.18 -22.49
CA GLY A 228 1.64 -15.95 -23.04
C GLY A 228 3.01 -15.57 -22.47
N ASP A 229 3.08 -14.55 -21.62
CA ASP A 229 4.32 -14.12 -20.98
C ASP A 229 4.78 -15.15 -19.94
N PHE A 230 6.06 -15.54 -20.02
CA PHE A 230 6.64 -16.53 -19.11
C PHE A 230 7.29 -15.85 -17.89
N THR A 231 6.85 -16.23 -16.71
CA THR A 231 7.51 -15.86 -15.44
C THR A 231 8.38 -17.01 -14.96
N LYS A 232 9.69 -16.78 -14.86
CA LYS A 232 10.65 -17.77 -14.34
C LYS A 232 10.32 -18.07 -12.88
N GLY A 233 10.44 -19.34 -12.46
CA GLY A 233 10.22 -19.77 -11.08
C GLY A 233 11.51 -19.80 -10.25
N ALA A 234 11.36 -20.18 -8.97
CA ALA A 234 12.45 -20.31 -8.00
C ALA A 234 13.32 -21.56 -8.21
N GLU A 235 12.90 -22.48 -9.07
CA GLU A 235 13.61 -23.73 -9.38
C GLU A 235 13.89 -24.56 -8.09
N LEU A 236 12.89 -24.62 -7.20
CA LEU A 236 12.93 -25.47 -6.01
C LEU A 236 12.60 -26.92 -6.37
N ASN A 237 13.13 -27.87 -5.60
CA ASN A 237 12.75 -29.27 -5.72
C ASN A 237 11.39 -29.54 -5.04
N GLU A 238 10.79 -30.71 -5.30
CA GLU A 238 9.45 -31.06 -4.81
C GLU A 238 9.36 -31.05 -3.29
N THR A 239 10.38 -31.56 -2.57
CA THR A 239 10.41 -31.54 -1.10
C THR A 239 10.38 -30.14 -0.54
N GLN A 240 11.15 -29.21 -1.14
CA GLN A 240 11.16 -27.80 -0.75
C GLN A 240 9.80 -27.14 -1.04
N ILE A 241 9.20 -27.42 -2.20
CA ILE A 241 7.88 -26.90 -2.58
C ILE A 241 6.82 -27.37 -1.61
N GLU A 242 6.77 -28.67 -1.27
CA GLU A 242 5.80 -29.22 -0.30
C GLU A 242 5.95 -28.58 1.07
N SER A 243 7.18 -28.40 1.56
CA SER A 243 7.43 -27.76 2.85
C SER A 243 6.95 -26.32 2.89
N ILE A 244 7.22 -25.53 1.85
CA ILE A 244 6.71 -24.16 1.73
C ILE A 244 5.18 -24.15 1.66
N VAL A 245 4.58 -25.01 0.83
CA VAL A 245 3.12 -25.09 0.70
C VAL A 245 2.46 -25.51 2.02
N ALA A 246 3.04 -26.45 2.74
CA ALA A 246 2.56 -26.86 4.06
C ALA A 246 2.60 -25.68 5.06
N ALA A 247 3.70 -24.94 5.09
CA ALA A 247 3.86 -23.77 5.96
C ALA A 247 2.81 -22.68 5.70
N ILE A 248 2.58 -22.32 4.43
CA ILE A 248 1.61 -21.26 4.07
C ILE A 248 0.15 -21.69 4.12
N THR A 249 -0.13 -23.01 4.14
CA THR A 249 -1.51 -23.53 4.26
C THR A 249 -1.87 -23.97 5.68
N GLY A 250 -0.93 -23.89 6.62
CA GLY A 250 -1.13 -24.36 8.00
C GLY A 250 -1.36 -25.87 8.13
N LYS A 251 -1.03 -26.65 7.08
CA LYS A 251 -1.20 -28.12 7.07
C LYS A 251 0.07 -28.80 7.59
N GLY A 252 0.56 -28.41 8.77
CA GLY A 252 1.68 -28.90 9.53
C GLY A 252 2.58 -29.94 8.85
N GLY A 253 3.85 -29.59 8.64
CA GLY A 253 4.94 -30.50 8.33
C GLY A 253 5.96 -30.49 9.46
N ALA A 254 6.98 -31.34 9.39
CA ALA A 254 8.02 -31.50 10.38
C ALA A 254 8.80 -30.24 10.83
N ALA A 255 8.55 -29.09 10.16
CA ALA A 255 9.09 -27.78 10.50
C ALA A 255 8.33 -27.03 11.61
N ASP A 256 7.14 -27.50 12.00
CA ASP A 256 6.31 -26.87 13.05
C ASP A 256 6.81 -27.14 14.49
N THR A 257 7.89 -27.89 14.67
CA THR A 257 8.37 -28.35 15.98
C THR A 257 9.47 -27.48 16.60
N ALA A 258 10.06 -26.57 15.86
CA ALA A 258 11.04 -25.63 16.41
C ALA A 258 10.38 -24.28 16.64
N SER A 259 10.15 -23.89 17.90
CA SER A 259 9.79 -22.52 18.28
C SER A 259 10.87 -21.59 17.77
N ASN A 260 10.60 -20.87 16.69
CA ASN A 260 11.50 -19.84 16.16
C ASN A 260 11.18 -18.46 16.75
N SER A 261 12.08 -17.51 16.58
CA SER A 261 11.88 -16.14 17.09
C SER A 261 10.61 -15.47 16.52
N GLY A 262 10.21 -15.82 15.30
CA GLY A 262 9.00 -15.30 14.68
C GLY A 262 7.73 -15.79 15.38
N ASP A 263 7.65 -17.06 15.79
CA ASP A 263 6.51 -17.59 16.55
C ASP A 263 6.43 -16.97 17.95
N GLN A 264 7.57 -16.69 18.60
CA GLN A 264 7.62 -15.98 19.89
C GLN A 264 7.10 -14.55 19.76
N GLU A 265 7.55 -13.81 18.75
CA GLU A 265 7.07 -12.46 18.46
C GLU A 265 5.56 -12.44 18.16
N LEU A 266 5.05 -13.42 17.41
CA LEU A 266 3.60 -13.55 17.15
C LEU A 266 2.81 -13.85 18.42
N ALA A 267 3.33 -14.70 19.32
CA ALA A 267 2.70 -15.01 20.60
C ALA A 267 2.64 -13.77 21.51
N GLU A 268 3.69 -12.94 21.54
CA GLU A 268 3.72 -11.68 22.26
C GLU A 268 2.69 -10.69 21.72
N ILE A 269 2.63 -10.48 20.39
CA ILE A 269 1.62 -9.63 19.75
C ILE A 269 0.21 -10.13 20.09
N ALA A 270 -0.04 -11.44 19.98
CA ALA A 270 -1.36 -12.01 20.30
C ALA A 270 -1.76 -11.80 21.77
N ALA A 271 -0.81 -11.89 22.71
CA ALA A 271 -1.06 -11.64 24.10
C ALA A 271 -1.42 -10.16 24.38
N LEU A 272 -0.69 -9.23 23.78
CA LEU A 272 -0.93 -7.79 23.90
C LEU A 272 -2.27 -7.37 23.30
N VAL A 273 -2.58 -7.86 22.11
CA VAL A 273 -3.85 -7.64 21.40
C VAL A 273 -5.03 -8.15 22.22
N ARG A 274 -4.91 -9.35 22.81
CA ARG A 274 -5.94 -9.92 23.70
C ARG A 274 -6.11 -9.11 24.98
N ALA A 275 -5.02 -8.72 25.60
CA ALA A 275 -5.07 -7.90 26.82
C ALA A 275 -5.78 -6.57 26.57
N ALA A 276 -5.66 -6.00 25.39
CA ALA A 276 -6.34 -4.79 24.97
C ALA A 276 -7.79 -5.01 24.45
N GLY A 277 -8.26 -6.26 24.35
CA GLY A 277 -9.62 -6.58 23.88
C GLY A 277 -9.81 -6.50 22.38
N TYR A 278 -8.77 -6.79 21.57
CA TYR A 278 -8.82 -6.78 20.09
C TYR A 278 -8.74 -8.17 19.45
N ASP A 279 -8.81 -9.24 20.23
CA ASP A 279 -8.68 -10.62 19.75
C ASP A 279 -9.83 -11.09 18.83
N ASP A 280 -10.96 -10.37 18.82
CA ASP A 280 -12.06 -10.55 17.87
C ASP A 280 -11.79 -9.93 16.49
N ARG A 281 -10.81 -9.03 16.37
CA ARG A 281 -10.49 -8.24 15.16
C ARG A 281 -9.11 -8.53 14.60
N VAL A 282 -8.17 -8.96 15.43
CA VAL A 282 -6.78 -9.25 15.07
C VAL A 282 -6.52 -10.75 15.21
N ARG A 283 -6.00 -11.38 14.17
CA ARG A 283 -5.79 -12.83 14.12
C ARG A 283 -4.43 -13.19 13.53
N ILE A 284 -3.73 -14.12 14.17
CA ILE A 284 -2.54 -14.74 13.56
C ILE A 284 -3.00 -15.57 12.36
N ASP A 285 -2.40 -15.33 11.20
CA ASP A 285 -2.73 -16.00 9.95
C ASP A 285 -1.47 -16.20 9.11
N LYS A 286 -0.97 -17.43 9.08
CA LYS A 286 0.27 -17.83 8.38
C LYS A 286 0.17 -17.66 6.85
N THR A 287 -1.02 -17.43 6.30
CA THR A 287 -1.20 -17.18 4.85
C THR A 287 -0.81 -15.78 4.43
N VAL A 288 -0.66 -14.85 5.38
CA VAL A 288 -0.23 -13.48 5.08
C VAL A 288 1.26 -13.49 4.76
N VAL A 289 1.56 -13.20 3.51
CA VAL A 289 2.93 -12.99 3.03
C VAL A 289 2.96 -11.66 2.31
N ARG A 290 3.70 -10.71 2.88
CA ARG A 290 3.87 -9.39 2.27
C ARG A 290 5.13 -9.37 1.42
N GLY A 291 4.97 -8.98 0.13
CA GLY A 291 6.02 -9.02 -0.87
C GLY A 291 7.00 -7.85 -0.87
N LEU A 292 6.89 -6.91 0.09
CA LEU A 292 7.88 -5.83 0.20
C LEU A 292 9.16 -6.39 0.83
N GLU A 293 10.24 -6.30 0.10
CA GLU A 293 11.53 -6.91 0.43
C GLU A 293 12.18 -6.34 1.69
N TYR A 294 11.70 -5.21 2.19
CA TYR A 294 12.27 -4.55 3.36
C TYR A 294 11.72 -5.02 4.70
N TYR A 295 10.64 -5.84 4.75
CA TYR A 295 10.16 -6.35 6.03
C TYR A 295 11.12 -7.35 6.67
N THR A 296 11.33 -7.19 7.99
CA THR A 296 12.31 -7.95 8.79
C THR A 296 11.69 -8.75 9.93
N GLY A 297 10.38 -8.64 10.15
CA GLY A 297 9.67 -9.23 11.28
C GLY A 297 8.17 -9.38 11.02
N PRO A 298 7.30 -8.99 11.99
CA PRO A 298 5.85 -9.04 11.82
C PRO A 298 5.37 -8.30 10.58
N VAL A 299 4.33 -8.86 9.95
CA VAL A 299 3.64 -8.28 8.79
C VAL A 299 2.14 -8.32 9.03
N TYR A 300 1.45 -7.27 8.60
CA TYR A 300 0.02 -7.06 8.84
C TYR A 300 -0.74 -6.92 7.54
N GLU A 301 -1.98 -7.37 7.55
CA GLU A 301 -2.90 -7.17 6.43
C GLU A 301 -4.32 -6.96 6.93
N VAL A 302 -5.00 -5.94 6.42
CA VAL A 302 -6.44 -5.74 6.63
C VAL A 302 -7.19 -6.28 5.45
N GLU A 303 -7.98 -7.31 5.68
CA GLU A 303 -8.89 -7.90 4.69
C GLU A 303 -10.34 -7.53 4.99
N LEU A 304 -11.07 -7.08 3.97
CA LEU A 304 -12.53 -6.93 4.05
C LEU A 304 -13.20 -8.29 3.81
N LEU A 305 -14.04 -8.69 4.76
CA LEU A 305 -14.82 -9.93 4.72
C LEU A 305 -16.17 -9.74 4.03
N ILE A 306 -16.44 -8.55 3.49
CA ILE A 306 -17.70 -8.20 2.85
C ILE A 306 -17.64 -8.64 1.39
N GLU A 307 -18.64 -9.41 0.98
CA GLU A 307 -18.85 -9.79 -0.41
C GLU A 307 -19.78 -8.79 -1.10
N THR A 308 -19.40 -8.36 -2.29
CA THR A 308 -20.22 -7.55 -3.19
C THR A 308 -20.40 -8.25 -4.52
N LYS A 309 -21.25 -7.69 -5.39
CA LYS A 309 -21.43 -8.17 -6.75
C LYS A 309 -21.00 -7.07 -7.72
N ASP A 310 -20.32 -7.46 -8.79
CA ASP A 310 -20.03 -6.54 -9.91
C ASP A 310 -21.33 -6.25 -10.72
N ASP A 311 -21.22 -5.35 -11.70
CA ASP A 311 -22.34 -4.97 -12.58
C ASP A 311 -22.93 -6.16 -13.35
N LYS A 312 -22.25 -7.30 -13.36
CA LYS A 312 -22.69 -8.56 -13.98
C LYS A 312 -23.22 -9.57 -12.95
N GLY A 313 -23.38 -9.16 -11.68
CA GLY A 313 -23.90 -10.00 -10.60
C GLY A 313 -22.89 -11.02 -10.06
N ARG A 314 -21.62 -10.97 -10.43
CA ARG A 314 -20.59 -11.91 -9.97
C ARG A 314 -20.04 -11.46 -8.61
N PRO A 315 -19.78 -12.37 -7.67
CA PRO A 315 -19.21 -12.01 -6.38
C PRO A 315 -17.82 -11.38 -6.56
N VAL A 316 -17.61 -10.24 -5.91
CA VAL A 316 -16.33 -9.52 -5.86
C VAL A 316 -15.87 -9.46 -4.43
N ARG A 317 -14.65 -9.91 -4.17
CA ARG A 317 -13.94 -9.70 -2.90
C ARG A 317 -12.94 -8.57 -3.09
N PHE A 318 -12.96 -7.59 -2.20
CA PHE A 318 -12.01 -6.48 -2.26
C PHE A 318 -10.61 -6.89 -1.75
N GLY A 319 -10.53 -7.96 -0.97
CA GLY A 319 -9.28 -8.46 -0.42
C GLY A 319 -8.60 -7.43 0.50
N SER A 320 -7.29 -7.36 0.42
CA SER A 320 -6.48 -6.46 1.23
C SER A 320 -6.71 -4.98 0.89
N VAL A 321 -7.06 -4.18 1.90
CA VAL A 321 -7.26 -2.72 1.79
C VAL A 321 -6.20 -1.91 2.53
N GLY A 322 -5.39 -2.57 3.35
CA GLY A 322 -4.29 -1.99 4.07
C GLY A 322 -3.29 -3.04 4.50
N GLY A 323 -2.12 -2.62 4.90
CA GLY A 323 -1.13 -3.53 5.42
C GLY A 323 0.18 -2.84 5.75
N GLY A 324 1.03 -3.56 6.46
CA GLY A 324 2.28 -3.02 6.95
C GLY A 324 3.18 -4.10 7.52
N GLY A 325 4.11 -3.69 8.37
CA GLY A 325 5.02 -4.59 9.06
C GLY A 325 6.25 -3.89 9.60
N ARG A 326 7.12 -4.67 10.23
CA ARG A 326 8.41 -4.24 10.76
C ARG A 326 9.48 -4.20 9.68
N TYR A 327 10.26 -3.10 9.63
CA TYR A 327 11.27 -2.85 8.61
C TYR A 327 12.54 -2.20 9.20
N ASP A 328 13.31 -2.91 9.96
CA ASP A 328 14.47 -2.39 10.69
C ASP A 328 15.63 -1.95 9.78
N GLY A 329 15.63 -2.37 8.51
CA GLY A 329 16.71 -2.11 7.55
C GLY A 329 16.60 -0.81 6.74
N LEU A 330 15.44 -0.13 6.69
CA LEU A 330 15.26 0.99 5.77
C LEU A 330 16.05 2.24 6.18
N VAL A 331 15.97 2.62 7.45
CA VAL A 331 16.70 3.78 7.98
C VAL A 331 18.21 3.50 8.03
N SER A 332 18.59 2.26 8.35
CA SER A 332 20.00 1.85 8.44
C SER A 332 20.76 1.96 7.11
N ARG A 333 20.07 1.92 5.97
CA ARG A 333 20.69 2.16 4.65
C ARG A 333 21.39 3.51 4.55
N PHE A 334 20.90 4.50 5.26
CA PHE A 334 21.47 5.86 5.28
C PHE A 334 22.47 6.06 6.43
N ARG A 335 22.33 5.29 7.53
CA ARG A 335 23.13 5.51 8.75
C ARG A 335 24.10 4.40 9.09
N GLY A 336 23.97 3.22 8.50
CA GLY A 336 24.81 2.06 8.78
C GLY A 336 24.43 1.28 10.05
N GLU A 337 23.57 1.81 10.93
CA GLU A 337 23.11 1.16 12.16
C GLU A 337 21.64 0.77 12.06
N PRO A 338 21.23 -0.41 12.57
CA PRO A 338 19.83 -0.80 12.59
C PRO A 338 18.98 0.19 13.40
N VAL A 339 17.85 0.62 12.83
CA VAL A 339 16.86 1.46 13.51
C VAL A 339 15.52 0.73 13.44
N PRO A 340 15.06 0.15 14.56
CA PRO A 340 13.79 -0.58 14.58
C PRO A 340 12.64 0.29 14.13
N ALA A 341 11.84 -0.20 13.20
CA ALA A 341 10.68 0.53 12.71
C ALA A 341 9.55 -0.41 12.33
N THR A 342 8.33 0.02 12.59
CA THR A 342 7.11 -0.68 12.19
C THR A 342 6.07 0.33 11.73
N GLY A 343 5.26 -0.04 10.73
CA GLY A 343 4.27 0.87 10.18
C GLY A 343 3.09 0.15 9.53
N PHE A 344 2.05 0.93 9.30
CA PHE A 344 0.82 0.48 8.66
C PHE A 344 0.38 1.48 7.60
N SER A 345 0.01 0.97 6.42
CA SER A 345 -0.42 1.74 5.26
C SER A 345 -1.83 1.36 4.83
N ILE A 346 -2.67 2.36 4.61
CA ILE A 346 -4.01 2.21 4.05
C ILE A 346 -3.99 2.63 2.58
N GLY A 347 -4.46 1.76 1.71
CA GLY A 347 -4.74 2.10 0.31
C GLY A 347 -6.03 2.90 0.20
N VAL A 348 -5.99 4.22 0.43
CA VAL A 348 -7.18 5.10 0.49
C VAL A 348 -8.04 4.97 -0.77
N SER A 349 -7.42 5.02 -1.95
CA SER A 349 -8.16 4.88 -3.21
C SER A 349 -8.85 3.52 -3.35
N ARG A 350 -8.22 2.44 -2.90
CA ARG A 350 -8.79 1.10 -2.96
C ARG A 350 -9.92 0.92 -1.94
N LEU A 351 -9.71 1.40 -0.72
CA LEU A 351 -10.72 1.35 0.33
C LEU A 351 -11.93 2.23 -0.02
N GLN A 352 -11.70 3.41 -0.63
CA GLN A 352 -12.77 4.26 -1.15
C GLN A 352 -13.62 3.52 -2.19
N ALA A 353 -12.99 2.85 -3.16
CA ALA A 353 -13.72 2.07 -4.15
C ALA A 353 -14.57 0.96 -3.50
N ALA A 354 -14.03 0.27 -2.49
CA ALA A 354 -14.75 -0.73 -1.72
C ALA A 354 -15.96 -0.14 -0.97
N LEU A 355 -15.76 0.95 -0.22
CA LEU A 355 -16.83 1.60 0.54
C LEU A 355 -17.92 2.20 -0.36
N THR A 356 -17.55 2.73 -1.53
CA THR A 356 -18.49 3.23 -2.52
C THR A 356 -19.36 2.08 -3.07
N ALA A 357 -18.75 0.97 -3.45
CA ALA A 357 -19.47 -0.22 -3.93
C ALA A 357 -20.40 -0.83 -2.87
N LEU A 358 -20.08 -0.64 -1.58
CA LEU A 358 -20.90 -1.05 -0.45
C LEU A 358 -22.01 -0.04 -0.09
N GLY A 359 -22.10 1.12 -0.79
CA GLY A 359 -23.03 2.20 -0.46
C GLY A 359 -22.74 2.88 0.90
N LYS A 360 -21.56 2.69 1.47
CA LYS A 360 -21.18 3.22 2.79
C LYS A 360 -20.50 4.58 2.71
N LEU A 361 -19.84 4.91 1.62
CA LEU A 361 -19.50 6.28 1.29
C LEU A 361 -20.67 6.87 0.52
N GLY A 362 -21.54 7.53 1.27
CA GLY A 362 -22.68 8.19 0.71
C GLY A 362 -22.25 9.32 -0.18
N SER A 363 -22.54 9.22 -1.45
CA SER A 363 -22.85 10.37 -2.27
C SER A 363 -24.19 10.96 -1.79
N LYS A 364 -24.23 11.51 -0.56
CA LYS A 364 -25.22 12.58 -0.36
C LYS A 364 -24.81 13.63 -1.36
N PRO A 365 -25.64 13.94 -2.37
CA PRO A 365 -25.34 15.04 -3.24
C PRO A 365 -25.13 16.25 -2.33
N GLU A 366 -23.92 16.82 -2.32
CA GLU A 366 -23.74 18.11 -1.69
C GLU A 366 -24.76 19.05 -2.33
N PRO A 367 -25.47 19.86 -1.52
CA PRO A 367 -26.36 20.85 -2.10
C PRO A 367 -25.57 21.65 -3.11
N GLY A 368 -26.05 21.69 -4.34
CA GLY A 368 -25.41 22.45 -5.40
C GLY A 368 -25.28 23.93 -5.02
N PRO A 369 -24.49 24.70 -5.74
CA PRO A 369 -24.36 26.11 -5.48
C PRO A 369 -25.72 26.83 -5.60
N VAL A 370 -25.95 27.81 -4.75
CA VAL A 370 -27.09 28.71 -4.92
C VAL A 370 -26.91 29.48 -6.23
N VAL A 371 -27.85 29.28 -7.15
CA VAL A 371 -27.80 29.95 -8.47
C VAL A 371 -28.66 31.18 -8.44
N VAL A 372 -28.07 32.35 -8.70
CA VAL A 372 -28.80 33.60 -8.90
C VAL A 372 -28.95 33.82 -10.40
N THR A 373 -30.19 33.72 -10.89
CA THR A 373 -30.50 33.93 -12.31
C THR A 373 -30.70 35.42 -12.61
N VAL A 374 -30.16 35.84 -13.75
CA VAL A 374 -30.32 37.22 -14.23
C VAL A 374 -31.57 37.31 -15.12
N PHE A 375 -32.64 37.85 -14.58
CA PHE A 375 -33.90 38.10 -15.36
C PHE A 375 -33.90 39.44 -16.07
N ASP A 376 -33.24 40.46 -15.46
CA ASP A 376 -33.16 41.81 -16.00
C ASP A 376 -31.69 42.20 -16.16
N LYS A 377 -31.32 42.48 -17.41
CA LYS A 377 -29.94 42.84 -17.78
C LYS A 377 -29.51 44.19 -17.23
N ASP A 378 -30.45 45.10 -16.98
CA ASP A 378 -30.16 46.43 -16.43
C ASP A 378 -29.92 46.39 -14.91
N ARG A 379 -30.24 45.26 -14.25
CA ARG A 379 -30.10 45.06 -12.82
C ARG A 379 -28.96 44.12 -12.44
N VAL A 380 -28.01 43.89 -13.33
CA VAL A 380 -26.88 42.99 -13.05
C VAL A 380 -26.11 43.38 -11.78
N ALA A 381 -25.97 44.67 -11.51
CA ALA A 381 -25.32 45.19 -10.29
C ALA A 381 -26.02 44.72 -8.99
N ASP A 382 -27.37 44.70 -9.00
CA ASP A 382 -28.16 44.22 -7.83
C ASP A 382 -27.99 42.73 -7.63
N TYR A 383 -27.98 41.91 -8.70
CA TYR A 383 -27.70 40.49 -8.62
C TYR A 383 -26.28 40.21 -8.11
N GLN A 384 -25.29 41.01 -8.50
CA GLN A 384 -23.92 40.92 -7.98
C GLN A 384 -23.83 41.21 -6.48
N LYS A 385 -24.58 42.23 -5.98
CA LYS A 385 -24.68 42.54 -4.55
C LYS A 385 -25.30 41.35 -3.78
N MET A 386 -26.38 40.77 -4.33
CA MET A 386 -27.00 39.56 -3.75
C MET A 386 -26.04 38.38 -3.66
N VAL A 387 -25.29 38.12 -4.75
CA VAL A 387 -24.28 37.05 -4.78
C VAL A 387 -23.16 37.33 -3.78
N ALA A 388 -22.72 38.57 -3.64
CA ALA A 388 -21.72 38.93 -2.64
C ALA A 388 -22.20 38.68 -1.23
N SER A 389 -23.48 39.02 -0.90
CA SER A 389 -24.06 38.70 0.41
C SER A 389 -24.22 37.21 0.67
N LEU A 390 -24.47 36.39 -0.36
CA LEU A 390 -24.56 34.92 -0.22
C LEU A 390 -23.20 34.23 -0.05
N ARG A 391 -22.12 34.94 -0.38
CA ARG A 391 -20.72 34.41 -0.22
C ARG A 391 -20.08 34.80 1.11
N ALA A 392 -20.61 35.79 1.82
CA ALA A 392 -20.17 36.24 3.15
C ALA A 392 -20.71 35.31 4.25
#